data_d3563c2c878ea670b8aa7a6c4c00aab3
#
_entry.id   d3563c2c878ea670b8aa7a6c4c00aab3
#
_cell.length_a   1.000
_cell.length_b   1.000
_cell.length_c   1.000
_cell.angle_alpha   90.00
_cell.angle_beta   90.00
_cell.angle_gamma   90.00
#
_symmetry.space_group_name_H-M   'P 1'
#
loop_
_entity.id
_entity.type
_entity.pdbx_description
1 polymer ?
#
loop_
_entity_poly.entity_id
_entity_poly.type
_entity_poly.pdbx_seq_one_letter_code
_entity_poly.pdbx_strand_id
1 'polypeptide(L)'
;MSKTKGRVTLPSESGFLKETKELMERWGADAIRDSDGTKLDKDVKSLDAEIYTTYFVARGHNEFAAKHMEECQQLYLMSRRFTAVGNHLEMDFMEGYFGQQVVPDCYHDPKKWWEVMDRTTGQAVPASRWELTGASMPEGFCSGSEFKGVFKGAGDTADAGNTAETKKAEAVSAPMRVVLEHASPFHEYTVSFLAYAVWDPTQMYNHITNNWGDKPHEIPFDVRQEASGLFAREYLVQWLKDNPDTDVVRFTPFFYHFTLVFGSDAKEKFVDWFGYGATVSVKALEEFQAEYGYALRPEDIVDNGYYNSSFRVPTRQYRDYMDFIQRFVAEKARELVELVHQAGRKAMMFLGDNWIGTEPYGAYFPEIGLDAVVGSVGGGATLRLISDIPGVSYTEGRFLPYFFP
;
A
#
# COMPACT_ATOMS: atom_id res chain seq x y z
N MET A 1 -21.80 -33.33 -21.37
CA MET A 1 -21.07 -32.43 -20.43
C MET A 1 -19.76 -32.05 -21.13
N SER A 2 -19.67 -30.83 -21.63
CA SER A 2 -18.40 -30.29 -22.14
C SER A 2 -17.44 -30.25 -20.96
N LYS A 3 -16.32 -30.97 -21.02
CA LYS A 3 -15.24 -30.82 -20.07
C LYS A 3 -14.71 -29.40 -20.32
N THR A 4 -15.02 -28.46 -19.45
CA THR A 4 -14.35 -27.20 -19.40
C THR A 4 -12.85 -27.52 -19.20
N LYS A 5 -12.09 -27.33 -20.26
CA LYS A 5 -10.63 -27.48 -20.20
C LYS A 5 -10.15 -26.45 -19.20
N GLY A 6 -9.51 -26.88 -18.10
CA GLY A 6 -8.93 -25.95 -17.15
C GLY A 6 -7.92 -25.07 -17.88
N ARG A 7 -7.90 -23.79 -17.57
CA ARG A 7 -6.92 -22.85 -18.11
C ARG A 7 -5.60 -22.99 -17.37
N VAL A 8 -4.49 -22.96 -18.09
CA VAL A 8 -3.14 -22.92 -17.51
C VAL A 8 -2.46 -21.63 -17.96
N THR A 9 -2.09 -20.79 -17.00
CA THR A 9 -1.38 -19.53 -17.24
C THR A 9 0.09 -19.67 -16.83
N LEU A 10 1.02 -19.37 -17.75
CA LEU A 10 2.45 -19.39 -17.49
C LEU A 10 3.03 -17.99 -17.32
N PRO A 11 3.96 -17.76 -16.39
CA PRO A 11 4.75 -16.54 -16.36
C PRO A 11 5.76 -16.55 -17.50
N SER A 12 6.04 -15.38 -18.08
CA SER A 12 7.05 -15.18 -19.09
C SER A 12 7.69 -13.79 -18.96
N GLU A 13 8.82 -13.61 -19.61
CA GLU A 13 9.58 -12.36 -19.66
C GLU A 13 10.21 -12.19 -21.04
N SER A 14 10.67 -10.98 -21.36
CA SER A 14 11.40 -10.69 -22.58
C SER A 14 12.68 -11.52 -22.68
N GLY A 15 12.92 -12.10 -23.85
CA GLY A 15 14.06 -12.98 -24.12
C GLY A 15 13.83 -14.46 -23.85
N PHE A 16 12.65 -14.85 -23.31
CA PHE A 16 12.30 -16.25 -22.98
C PHE A 16 11.17 -16.82 -23.87
N LEU A 17 10.97 -16.27 -25.05
CA LEU A 17 9.88 -16.68 -25.95
C LEU A 17 9.93 -18.17 -26.30
N LYS A 18 11.14 -18.70 -26.59
CA LYS A 18 11.34 -20.10 -26.98
C LYS A 18 11.00 -21.03 -25.80
N GLU A 19 11.55 -20.76 -24.62
CA GLU A 19 11.31 -21.54 -23.41
C GLU A 19 9.83 -21.50 -23.01
N THR A 20 9.21 -20.33 -23.15
CA THR A 20 7.77 -20.16 -22.90
C THR A 20 6.95 -21.04 -23.82
N LYS A 21 7.27 -21.08 -25.12
CA LYS A 21 6.59 -21.94 -26.09
C LYS A 21 6.73 -23.43 -25.76
N GLU A 22 7.93 -23.87 -25.42
CA GLU A 22 8.19 -25.26 -25.00
C GLU A 22 7.40 -25.64 -23.75
N LEU A 23 7.31 -24.72 -22.77
CA LEU A 23 6.51 -24.92 -21.54
C LEU A 23 5.01 -24.95 -21.84
N MET A 24 4.52 -24.08 -22.73
CA MET A 24 3.10 -24.07 -23.15
C MET A 24 2.71 -25.41 -23.75
N GLU A 25 3.51 -25.94 -24.68
CA GLU A 25 3.28 -27.24 -25.31
C GLU A 25 3.28 -28.38 -24.25
N ARG A 26 4.24 -28.32 -23.32
CA ARG A 26 4.38 -29.34 -22.26
C ARG A 26 3.23 -29.34 -21.26
N TRP A 27 2.75 -28.16 -20.87
CA TRP A 27 1.73 -28.01 -19.83
C TRP A 27 0.31 -27.83 -20.39
N GLY A 28 0.18 -27.67 -21.70
CA GLY A 28 -1.10 -27.34 -22.34
C GLY A 28 -1.59 -25.96 -21.93
N ALA A 29 -0.66 -25.00 -21.75
CA ALA A 29 -1.02 -23.65 -21.36
C ALA A 29 -1.66 -22.89 -22.52
N ASP A 30 -2.66 -22.09 -22.19
CA ASP A 30 -3.46 -21.29 -23.13
C ASP A 30 -3.43 -19.79 -22.78
N ALA A 31 -2.70 -19.42 -21.73
CA ALA A 31 -2.48 -18.03 -21.32
C ALA A 31 -1.04 -17.79 -20.86
N ILE A 32 -0.57 -16.57 -21.06
CA ILE A 32 0.74 -16.10 -20.64
C ILE A 32 0.56 -14.83 -19.82
N ARG A 33 1.26 -14.71 -18.71
CA ARG A 33 1.33 -13.49 -17.93
C ARG A 33 2.76 -12.96 -17.86
N ASP A 34 2.90 -11.65 -17.71
CA ASP A 34 4.16 -11.06 -17.29
C ASP A 34 4.54 -11.48 -15.85
N SER A 35 5.80 -11.32 -15.51
CA SER A 35 6.30 -11.56 -14.16
C SER A 35 6.29 -10.24 -13.40
N ASP A 36 5.11 -9.94 -12.80
CA ASP A 36 4.88 -8.78 -11.92
C ASP A 36 5.32 -7.42 -12.54
N GLY A 37 4.89 -7.18 -13.80
CA GLY A 37 5.15 -5.93 -14.52
C GLY A 37 6.44 -5.92 -15.33
N THR A 38 7.16 -7.05 -15.44
CA THR A 38 8.27 -7.19 -16.38
C THR A 38 7.74 -7.15 -17.82
N LYS A 39 8.58 -6.70 -18.77
CA LYS A 39 8.15 -6.69 -20.16
C LYS A 39 8.11 -8.11 -20.72
N LEU A 40 7.02 -8.44 -21.40
CA LEU A 40 6.93 -9.63 -22.23
C LEU A 40 7.76 -9.47 -23.51
N ASP A 41 8.08 -10.58 -24.16
CA ASP A 41 8.70 -10.55 -25.47
C ASP A 41 7.78 -9.85 -26.47
N LYS A 42 8.35 -9.04 -27.38
CA LYS A 42 7.57 -8.32 -28.41
C LYS A 42 6.82 -9.24 -29.37
N ASP A 43 7.30 -10.47 -29.52
CA ASP A 43 6.70 -11.47 -30.41
C ASP A 43 5.77 -12.44 -29.66
N VAL A 44 5.41 -12.13 -28.38
CA VAL A 44 4.56 -12.98 -27.52
C VAL A 44 3.21 -13.34 -28.17
N LYS A 45 2.63 -12.45 -28.96
CA LYS A 45 1.39 -12.73 -29.73
C LYS A 45 1.53 -13.88 -30.73
N SER A 46 2.74 -14.23 -31.16
CA SER A 46 2.96 -15.40 -32.05
C SER A 46 2.69 -16.74 -31.36
N LEU A 47 2.52 -16.76 -30.04
CA LEU A 47 2.30 -17.96 -29.27
C LEU A 47 0.81 -18.40 -29.20
N ASP A 48 -0.10 -17.64 -29.81
CA ASP A 48 -1.55 -17.93 -29.85
C ASP A 48 -2.12 -18.19 -28.45
N ALA A 49 -1.77 -17.33 -27.48
CA ALA A 49 -2.18 -17.37 -26.09
C ALA A 49 -2.87 -16.08 -25.69
N GLU A 50 -3.74 -16.16 -24.68
CA GLU A 50 -4.30 -14.97 -24.05
C GLU A 50 -3.21 -14.28 -23.20
N ILE A 51 -3.03 -12.99 -23.38
CA ILE A 51 -1.93 -12.21 -22.76
C ILE A 51 -2.44 -11.44 -21.56
N TYR A 52 -1.88 -11.76 -20.38
CA TYR A 52 -2.16 -11.09 -19.13
C TYR A 52 -1.02 -10.14 -18.80
N THR A 53 -1.32 -8.85 -18.65
CA THR A 53 -0.32 -7.85 -18.28
C THR A 53 -0.65 -7.21 -16.95
N THR A 54 0.33 -7.18 -16.06
CA THR A 54 0.20 -6.59 -14.73
C THR A 54 0.12 -5.07 -14.82
N TYR A 55 -0.82 -4.51 -14.08
CA TYR A 55 -1.01 -3.08 -13.92
C TYR A 55 -1.07 -2.70 -12.44
N PHE A 56 -0.23 -1.73 -12.06
CA PHE A 56 -0.23 -1.13 -10.73
C PHE A 56 -0.91 0.23 -10.79
N VAL A 57 -1.94 0.43 -9.97
CA VAL A 57 -2.76 1.65 -10.06
C VAL A 57 -2.08 2.86 -9.44
N ALA A 58 -1.57 2.73 -8.23
CA ALA A 58 -1.17 3.85 -7.40
C ALA A 58 0.32 3.87 -7.04
N ARG A 59 1.17 3.14 -7.77
CA ARG A 59 2.62 3.11 -7.54
C ARG A 59 3.44 3.13 -8.84
N GLY A 60 4.72 3.42 -8.72
CA GLY A 60 5.62 3.54 -9.88
C GLY A 60 5.50 4.88 -10.62
N HIS A 61 4.84 5.87 -10.00
CA HIS A 61 4.55 7.18 -10.58
C HIS A 61 5.24 8.32 -9.79
N ASN A 62 6.51 8.14 -9.47
CA ASN A 62 7.25 9.05 -8.60
C ASN A 62 7.26 10.50 -9.07
N GLU A 63 7.27 10.77 -10.38
CA GLU A 63 7.21 12.13 -10.91
C GLU A 63 5.88 12.82 -10.60
N PHE A 64 4.78 12.08 -10.64
CA PHE A 64 3.47 12.57 -10.23
C PHE A 64 3.45 12.78 -8.71
N ALA A 65 3.83 11.76 -7.94
CA ALA A 65 3.87 11.82 -6.50
C ALA A 65 4.72 13.00 -5.98
N ALA A 66 5.87 13.28 -6.62
CA ALA A 66 6.73 14.41 -6.27
C ALA A 66 6.07 15.78 -6.44
N LYS A 67 5.09 15.89 -7.33
CA LYS A 67 4.36 17.14 -7.58
C LYS A 67 3.10 17.28 -6.72
N HIS A 68 2.66 16.18 -6.13
CA HIS A 68 1.41 16.07 -5.37
C HIS A 68 1.64 15.32 -4.05
N MET A 69 2.66 15.74 -3.28
CA MET A 69 3.02 15.07 -2.04
C MET A 69 1.89 15.06 -1.01
N GLU A 70 1.10 16.12 -0.98
CA GLU A 70 -0.09 16.27 -0.14
C GLU A 70 -1.20 15.26 -0.49
N GLU A 71 -1.16 14.69 -1.67
CA GLU A 71 -2.09 13.66 -2.15
C GLU A 71 -1.52 12.23 -2.05
N CYS A 72 -0.32 12.06 -1.48
CA CYS A 72 0.23 10.74 -1.25
C CYS A 72 -0.52 9.99 -0.14
N GLN A 73 -0.33 8.67 -0.12
CA GLN A 73 -0.98 7.80 0.83
C GLN A 73 -0.57 8.14 2.26
N GLN A 74 -1.55 8.33 3.12
CA GLN A 74 -1.36 8.51 4.56
C GLN A 74 -1.78 7.26 5.35
N LEU A 75 -1.20 7.11 6.53
CA LEU A 75 -1.54 6.07 7.49
C LEU A 75 -1.37 6.58 8.92
N TYR A 76 -2.09 5.98 9.87
CA TYR A 76 -1.79 6.15 11.27
C TYR A 76 -0.71 5.19 11.72
N LEU A 77 0.29 5.72 12.41
CA LEU A 77 1.32 4.95 13.10
C LEU A 77 1.25 5.20 14.60
N MET A 78 1.75 4.27 15.38
CA MET A 78 1.86 4.40 16.82
C MET A 78 3.33 4.26 17.23
N SER A 79 3.80 5.18 18.07
CA SER A 79 5.13 5.11 18.66
C SER A 79 5.29 3.87 19.56
N ARG A 80 6.54 3.55 19.91
CA ARG A 80 6.77 2.67 21.05
C ARG A 80 6.16 3.26 22.34
N ARG A 81 6.07 2.45 23.38
CA ARG A 81 5.69 2.92 24.72
C ARG A 81 6.86 3.66 25.37
N PHE A 82 6.55 4.77 26.03
CA PHE A 82 7.46 5.59 26.81
C PHE A 82 7.00 5.63 28.25
N THR A 83 7.85 5.24 29.19
CA THR A 83 7.53 5.29 30.61
C THR A 83 7.96 6.62 31.21
N ALA A 84 7.04 7.35 31.84
CA ALA A 84 7.36 8.57 32.54
C ALA A 84 8.07 8.26 33.87
N VAL A 85 9.24 8.86 34.10
CA VAL A 85 9.99 8.75 35.35
C VAL A 85 9.60 9.88 36.32
N GLY A 86 9.06 10.97 35.80
CA GLY A 86 8.64 12.18 36.51
C GLY A 86 7.42 12.79 35.87
N ASN A 87 7.22 14.07 36.09
CA ASN A 87 6.07 14.82 35.58
C ASN A 87 6.32 15.47 34.19
N HIS A 88 7.48 15.25 33.60
CA HIS A 88 7.88 15.70 32.27
C HIS A 88 8.32 14.49 31.45
N LEU A 89 7.82 14.35 30.23
CA LEU A 89 8.15 13.23 29.33
C LEU A 89 8.34 13.73 27.91
N GLU A 90 9.51 13.45 27.34
CA GLU A 90 9.79 13.65 25.92
C GLU A 90 9.71 12.31 25.18
N MET A 91 8.97 12.29 24.08
CA MET A 91 8.73 11.08 23.29
C MET A 91 9.21 11.30 21.86
N ASP A 92 10.28 10.63 21.44
CA ASP A 92 10.67 10.51 20.05
C ASP A 92 9.73 9.50 19.36
N PHE A 93 8.63 10.00 18.81
CA PHE A 93 7.57 9.14 18.28
C PHE A 93 7.99 8.41 16.99
N MET A 94 9.04 8.88 16.31
CA MET A 94 9.62 8.19 15.16
C MET A 94 10.67 7.15 15.55
N GLU A 95 11.02 7.01 16.82
CA GLU A 95 12.01 6.03 17.27
C GLU A 95 11.64 4.61 16.81
N GLY A 96 12.53 4.01 16.02
CA GLY A 96 12.37 2.69 15.45
C GLY A 96 11.68 2.65 14.09
N TYR A 97 11.24 3.78 13.54
CA TYR A 97 10.78 3.88 12.15
C TYR A 97 11.90 4.37 11.23
N PHE A 98 11.80 4.01 9.96
CA PHE A 98 12.70 4.51 8.92
C PHE A 98 12.10 5.74 8.23
N GLY A 99 12.82 6.86 8.23
CA GLY A 99 12.43 8.06 7.50
C GLY A 99 12.37 7.87 5.98
N GLN A 100 13.05 6.83 5.46
CA GLN A 100 12.96 6.45 4.04
C GLN A 100 11.66 5.75 3.69
N GLN A 101 10.91 5.30 4.70
CA GLN A 101 9.68 4.54 4.51
C GLN A 101 8.44 5.35 4.84
N VAL A 102 8.49 6.08 5.92
CA VAL A 102 7.37 6.88 6.42
C VAL A 102 7.85 8.23 6.91
N VAL A 103 7.04 9.24 6.70
CA VAL A 103 7.33 10.63 7.06
C VAL A 103 6.13 11.19 7.78
N PRO A 104 6.28 11.78 8.98
CA PRO A 104 5.18 12.40 9.70
C PRO A 104 4.44 13.44 8.85
N ASP A 105 3.13 13.49 8.98
CA ASP A 105 2.33 14.51 8.31
C ASP A 105 2.70 15.90 8.79
N CYS A 106 3.02 16.78 7.86
CA CYS A 106 3.41 18.16 8.08
C CYS A 106 2.45 19.19 7.48
N TYR A 107 1.42 18.72 6.78
CA TYR A 107 0.44 19.60 6.13
C TYR A 107 -0.75 19.92 7.03
N HIS A 108 -0.99 19.08 8.06
CA HIS A 108 -2.16 19.19 8.91
C HIS A 108 -1.79 19.38 10.38
N ASP A 109 -2.69 20.05 11.13
CA ASP A 109 -2.48 20.33 12.54
C ASP A 109 -2.40 19.05 13.39
N PRO A 110 -1.24 18.73 14.01
CA PRO A 110 -1.10 17.58 14.88
C PRO A 110 -2.09 17.58 16.07
N LYS A 111 -2.46 18.75 16.58
CA LYS A 111 -3.41 18.87 17.71
C LYS A 111 -4.81 18.36 17.34
N LYS A 112 -5.16 18.41 16.05
CA LYS A 112 -6.46 17.92 15.56
C LYS A 112 -6.41 16.43 15.21
N TRP A 113 -5.27 15.95 14.65
CA TRP A 113 -5.22 14.66 14.00
C TRP A 113 -4.37 13.62 14.72
N TRP A 114 -3.53 14.01 15.68
CA TRP A 114 -2.72 13.09 16.45
C TRP A 114 -3.30 12.90 17.85
N GLU A 115 -2.91 11.81 18.51
CA GLU A 115 -3.38 11.52 19.86
C GLU A 115 -2.25 10.97 20.74
N VAL A 116 -2.15 11.49 21.93
CA VAL A 116 -1.31 10.93 23.00
C VAL A 116 -2.19 10.11 23.93
N MET A 117 -1.81 8.85 24.13
CA MET A 117 -2.55 7.92 24.98
C MET A 117 -1.74 7.58 26.23
N ASP A 118 -2.36 7.68 27.39
CA ASP A 118 -1.89 7.05 28.62
C ASP A 118 -2.33 5.58 28.59
N ARG A 119 -1.39 4.67 28.30
CA ARG A 119 -1.65 3.23 28.18
C ARG A 119 -1.92 2.55 29.50
N THR A 120 -1.51 3.18 30.61
CA THR A 120 -1.76 2.67 31.96
C THR A 120 -3.22 2.87 32.38
N THR A 121 -3.80 4.01 32.01
CA THR A 121 -5.20 4.34 32.32
C THR A 121 -6.15 4.03 31.17
N GLY A 122 -5.65 3.90 29.93
CA GLY A 122 -6.45 3.77 28.72
C GLY A 122 -7.13 5.08 28.30
N GLN A 123 -6.67 6.23 28.77
CA GLN A 123 -7.27 7.53 28.49
C GLN A 123 -6.41 8.36 27.55
N ALA A 124 -7.07 9.10 26.66
CA ALA A 124 -6.40 10.10 25.84
C ALA A 124 -5.93 11.28 26.71
N VAL A 125 -4.72 11.74 26.43
CA VAL A 125 -4.18 12.97 27.03
C VAL A 125 -4.75 14.16 26.26
N PRO A 126 -5.38 15.14 26.95
CA PRO A 126 -5.89 16.33 26.28
C PRO A 126 -4.83 17.04 25.44
N ALA A 127 -5.18 17.50 24.25
CA ALA A 127 -4.26 18.15 23.30
C ALA A 127 -3.55 19.39 23.89
N SER A 128 -4.16 20.05 24.87
CA SER A 128 -3.56 21.18 25.61
C SER A 128 -2.41 20.78 26.55
N ARG A 129 -2.21 19.49 26.80
CA ARG A 129 -1.19 19.01 27.77
C ARG A 129 0.10 18.51 27.11
N TRP A 130 0.15 18.44 25.82
CA TRP A 130 1.37 18.03 25.10
C TRP A 130 1.70 19.02 24.00
N GLU A 131 2.96 19.11 23.64
CA GLU A 131 3.47 19.99 22.58
C GLU A 131 4.36 19.19 21.63
N LEU A 132 4.37 19.57 20.34
CA LEU A 132 5.32 19.08 19.37
C LEU A 132 6.54 20.00 19.40
N THR A 133 7.70 19.44 19.69
CA THR A 133 8.97 20.17 19.76
C THR A 133 10.00 19.51 18.83
N GLY A 134 11.10 20.20 18.59
CA GLY A 134 12.13 19.80 17.66
C GLY A 134 12.29 20.87 16.60
N ALA A 135 13.30 20.77 15.76
CA ALA A 135 13.39 21.67 14.62
C ALA A 135 12.04 21.65 13.93
N SER A 136 11.46 22.84 13.72
CA SER A 136 10.42 22.99 12.71
C SER A 136 10.83 22.09 11.55
N MET A 137 9.90 21.28 11.06
CA MET A 137 10.11 20.51 9.83
C MET A 137 10.97 21.37 8.93
N PRO A 138 12.10 20.89 8.42
CA PRO A 138 12.99 21.76 7.67
C PRO A 138 12.16 22.52 6.66
N GLU A 139 12.39 23.83 6.58
CA GLU A 139 11.72 24.68 5.58
C GLU A 139 11.94 24.01 4.24
N GLY A 140 10.90 23.38 3.68
CA GLY A 140 11.06 22.56 2.50
C GLY A 140 10.68 21.09 2.64
N PHE A 141 10.48 20.55 3.84
CA PHE A 141 9.98 19.18 3.98
C PHE A 141 8.56 19.08 3.40
N CYS A 142 7.72 20.06 3.67
CA CYS A 142 6.43 20.24 3.05
C CYS A 142 6.47 21.01 1.72
N SER A 143 7.62 21.56 1.31
CA SER A 143 7.77 22.28 0.04
C SER A 143 8.38 21.46 -1.09
N GLY A 144 8.50 20.15 -0.91
CA GLY A 144 9.05 19.23 -1.92
C GLY A 144 10.57 19.27 -2.09
N SER A 145 11.30 20.10 -1.34
CA SER A 145 12.76 20.24 -1.51
C SER A 145 13.56 19.13 -0.83
N GLU A 146 13.08 18.56 0.25
CA GLU A 146 13.75 17.43 0.95
C GLU A 146 13.32 16.06 0.43
N PHE A 147 12.13 15.95 -0.12
CA PHE A 147 11.76 14.82 -0.92
C PHE A 147 12.64 14.65 -2.17
N LYS A 148 13.36 15.68 -2.61
CA LYS A 148 14.41 15.52 -3.62
C LYS A 148 15.52 14.54 -3.20
N GLY A 149 15.73 14.35 -1.90
CA GLY A 149 16.61 13.31 -1.37
C GLY A 149 16.06 11.89 -1.55
N VAL A 150 14.76 11.72 -1.37
CA VAL A 150 14.03 10.45 -1.56
C VAL A 150 13.92 10.12 -3.06
N PHE A 151 13.79 11.13 -3.91
CA PHE A 151 13.63 10.99 -5.37
C PHE A 151 14.94 10.91 -6.15
N LYS A 152 16.10 11.06 -5.56
CA LYS A 152 17.41 11.06 -6.25
C LYS A 152 17.80 9.72 -6.90
N GLY A 153 16.91 8.77 -7.02
CA GLY A 153 17.14 7.50 -7.74
C GLY A 153 16.34 7.30 -9.02
N ALA A 154 15.42 8.22 -9.39
CA ALA A 154 14.44 7.92 -10.43
C ALA A 154 14.71 8.51 -11.82
N GLY A 155 15.81 9.23 -12.06
CA GLY A 155 15.94 9.96 -13.34
C GLY A 155 17.32 10.15 -13.96
N ASP A 156 18.42 9.89 -13.31
CA ASP A 156 19.76 10.17 -13.84
C ASP A 156 20.60 8.89 -14.08
N THR A 157 20.25 8.11 -15.10
CA THR A 157 21.17 7.18 -15.74
C THR A 157 21.86 7.87 -16.92
N ALA A 158 22.61 8.93 -16.64
CA ALA A 158 23.59 9.45 -17.59
C ALA A 158 24.83 9.89 -16.78
N ASP A 159 25.92 9.18 -17.03
CA ASP A 159 27.30 9.45 -16.57
C ASP A 159 27.64 9.18 -15.08
N ALA A 160 27.87 7.91 -14.77
CA ALA A 160 28.65 7.52 -13.60
C ALA A 160 30.16 7.61 -13.91
N GLY A 161 30.69 8.80 -13.84
CA GLY A 161 32.14 9.07 -13.69
C GLY A 161 32.50 9.01 -12.20
N ASN A 162 33.25 7.99 -11.87
CA ASN A 162 33.89 7.65 -10.61
C ASN A 162 34.51 8.86 -9.88
N THR A 163 34.02 9.26 -8.71
CA THR A 163 34.86 9.80 -7.62
C THR A 163 34.13 9.63 -6.27
N ALA A 164 34.72 8.77 -5.45
CA ALA A 164 34.40 8.63 -4.04
C ALA A 164 34.73 9.90 -3.27
N GLU A 165 33.71 10.63 -2.83
CA GLU A 165 33.77 11.45 -1.62
C GLU A 165 32.33 11.56 -1.08
N THR A 166 32.00 10.66 -0.18
CA THR A 166 30.84 10.75 0.71
C THR A 166 31.00 11.97 1.59
N LYS A 167 30.56 13.13 1.13
CA LYS A 167 30.29 14.26 2.02
C LYS A 167 29.06 13.91 2.84
N LYS A 168 29.29 13.67 4.15
CA LYS A 168 28.29 13.65 5.20
C LYS A 168 27.26 14.75 4.94
N ALA A 169 26.01 14.37 4.76
CA ALA A 169 24.88 15.27 4.91
C ALA A 169 24.76 15.56 6.42
N GLU A 170 25.45 16.59 6.86
CA GLU A 170 25.24 17.21 8.16
C GLU A 170 24.13 18.24 8.00
N ALA A 171 22.93 17.84 8.32
CA ALA A 171 21.94 18.64 9.03
C ALA A 171 21.09 17.65 9.81
N VAL A 172 21.60 17.17 10.92
CA VAL A 172 20.80 16.50 11.93
C VAL A 172 19.91 17.59 12.54
N SER A 173 18.76 17.85 11.92
CA SER A 173 17.67 18.55 12.61
C SER A 173 17.35 17.73 13.85
N ALA A 174 17.22 18.38 15.00
CA ALA A 174 16.86 17.69 16.24
C ALA A 174 15.59 16.85 15.98
N PRO A 175 15.54 15.58 16.41
CA PRO A 175 14.39 14.72 16.15
C PRO A 175 13.12 15.38 16.68
N MET A 176 12.05 15.32 15.91
CA MET A 176 10.74 15.78 16.35
C MET A 176 10.28 14.95 17.54
N ARG A 177 9.79 15.61 18.57
CA ARG A 177 9.35 14.97 19.81
C ARG A 177 7.99 15.50 20.23
N VAL A 178 7.20 14.65 20.83
CA VAL A 178 6.05 15.06 21.62
C VAL A 178 6.50 15.20 23.07
N VAL A 179 6.29 16.38 23.63
CA VAL A 179 6.58 16.69 25.04
C VAL A 179 5.28 16.73 25.81
N LEU A 180 5.20 15.94 26.85
CA LEU A 180 4.07 15.88 27.76
C LEU A 180 4.45 16.49 29.10
N GLU A 181 3.79 17.60 29.44
CA GLU A 181 3.87 18.19 30.78
C GLU A 181 2.84 17.54 31.73
N HIS A 182 3.20 17.45 32.99
CA HIS A 182 2.37 16.81 34.01
C HIS A 182 2.06 15.33 33.73
N ALA A 183 3.03 14.61 33.17
CA ALA A 183 2.98 13.15 33.06
C ALA A 183 2.84 12.52 34.46
N SER A 184 2.09 11.43 34.57
CA SER A 184 2.04 10.65 35.80
C SER A 184 3.25 9.73 35.89
N PRO A 185 4.04 9.78 36.98
CA PRO A 185 5.18 8.90 37.14
C PRO A 185 4.80 7.41 37.02
N PHE A 186 5.64 6.64 36.33
CA PHE A 186 5.48 5.21 36.05
C PHE A 186 4.31 4.84 35.13
N HIS A 187 3.60 5.82 34.57
CA HIS A 187 2.64 5.55 33.50
C HIS A 187 3.37 5.39 32.15
N GLU A 188 2.79 4.60 31.27
CA GLU A 188 3.24 4.39 29.91
C GLU A 188 2.41 5.22 28.92
N TYR A 189 3.08 5.87 28.00
CA TYR A 189 2.46 6.73 27.00
C TYR A 189 2.85 6.30 25.58
N THR A 190 1.95 6.54 24.64
CA THR A 190 2.21 6.41 23.19
C THR A 190 1.69 7.62 22.44
N VAL A 191 2.25 7.86 21.28
CA VAL A 191 1.79 8.85 20.32
C VAL A 191 1.26 8.12 19.11
N SER A 192 -0.01 8.35 18.75
CA SER A 192 -0.58 7.93 17.47
C SER A 192 -0.57 9.13 16.53
N PHE A 193 0.07 9.00 15.38
CA PHE A 193 0.35 10.11 14.47
C PHE A 193 0.09 9.73 13.02
N LEU A 194 -0.31 10.72 12.21
CA LEU A 194 -0.40 10.57 10.76
C LEU A 194 0.98 10.65 10.13
N ALA A 195 1.21 9.80 9.15
CA ALA A 195 2.42 9.79 8.36
C ALA A 195 2.10 9.52 6.88
N TYR A 196 2.92 10.05 5.98
CA TYR A 196 2.93 9.68 4.58
C TYR A 196 3.77 8.43 4.36
N ALA A 197 3.27 7.50 3.56
CA ALA A 197 4.06 6.40 3.04
C ALA A 197 4.90 6.92 1.86
N VAL A 198 6.22 6.94 2.04
CA VAL A 198 7.17 7.38 0.99
C VAL A 198 7.89 6.23 0.32
N TRP A 199 7.44 5.03 0.60
CA TRP A 199 7.83 3.78 -0.04
C TRP A 199 6.61 2.86 -0.10
N ASP A 200 6.34 2.23 -1.26
CA ASP A 200 5.26 1.26 -1.37
C ASP A 200 5.49 0.10 -0.38
N PRO A 201 4.60 -0.08 0.58
CA PRO A 201 4.76 -1.09 1.63
C PRO A 201 4.85 -2.52 1.09
N THR A 202 4.29 -2.79 -0.09
CA THR A 202 4.35 -4.12 -0.72
C THR A 202 5.74 -4.45 -1.26
N GLN A 203 6.61 -3.46 -1.42
CA GLN A 203 7.99 -3.61 -1.87
C GLN A 203 8.99 -3.93 -0.74
N MET A 204 8.54 -3.99 0.49
CA MET A 204 9.43 -4.05 1.65
C MET A 204 10.22 -5.34 1.80
N TYR A 205 9.79 -6.44 1.19
CA TYR A 205 10.63 -7.62 1.07
C TYR A 205 11.99 -7.31 0.43
N ASN A 206 12.01 -6.37 -0.49
CA ASN A 206 13.23 -5.93 -1.15
C ASN A 206 14.18 -5.21 -0.20
N HIS A 207 13.68 -4.54 0.82
CA HIS A 207 14.51 -3.94 1.85
C HIS A 207 15.25 -4.99 2.68
N ILE A 208 14.55 -6.02 3.15
CA ILE A 208 15.14 -7.08 3.97
C ILE A 208 16.21 -7.85 3.19
N THR A 209 15.99 -8.05 1.89
CA THR A 209 16.85 -8.88 1.07
C THR A 209 17.95 -8.13 0.32
N ASN A 210 17.78 -6.83 0.02
CA ASN A 210 18.63 -6.12 -0.93
C ASN A 210 19.24 -4.80 -0.44
N ASN A 211 19.02 -4.44 0.82
CA ASN A 211 19.43 -3.14 1.35
C ASN A 211 18.76 -1.93 0.66
N TRP A 212 18.42 -0.88 1.40
CA TRP A 212 17.69 0.29 0.88
C TRP A 212 18.42 1.06 -0.23
N GLY A 213 19.76 0.90 -0.35
CA GLY A 213 20.65 1.85 -1.00
C GLY A 213 20.41 2.11 -2.48
N ASP A 214 19.93 1.12 -3.24
CA ASP A 214 20.01 1.17 -4.69
C ASP A 214 18.67 1.04 -5.42
N LYS A 215 17.55 1.02 -4.70
CA LYS A 215 16.23 0.90 -5.33
C LYS A 215 15.45 2.20 -5.26
N PRO A 216 14.81 2.60 -6.36
CA PRO A 216 13.94 3.76 -6.35
C PRO A 216 12.77 3.52 -5.40
N HIS A 217 12.43 4.54 -4.62
CA HIS A 217 11.20 4.54 -3.86
C HIS A 217 10.02 4.56 -4.83
N GLU A 218 9.04 3.72 -4.60
CA GLU A 218 7.78 3.75 -5.31
C GLU A 218 6.74 4.34 -4.37
N ILE A 219 6.44 5.62 -4.54
CA ILE A 219 5.59 6.36 -3.61
C ILE A 219 4.14 6.21 -4.03
N PRO A 220 3.29 5.61 -3.19
CA PRO A 220 1.88 5.45 -3.48
C PRO A 220 1.13 6.77 -3.29
N PHE A 221 0.24 7.11 -4.22
CA PHE A 221 -0.70 8.22 -4.09
C PHE A 221 -2.09 7.73 -3.69
N ASP A 222 -2.91 8.61 -3.10
CA ASP A 222 -4.27 8.30 -2.66
C ASP A 222 -5.29 8.73 -3.72
N VAL A 223 -5.92 7.77 -4.36
CA VAL A 223 -6.93 8.01 -5.41
C VAL A 223 -8.21 8.67 -4.91
N ARG A 224 -8.36 8.85 -3.61
CA ARG A 224 -9.43 9.67 -3.01
C ARG A 224 -9.20 11.15 -3.27
N GLN A 225 -7.96 11.55 -3.43
CA GLN A 225 -7.59 12.92 -3.78
C GLN A 225 -7.94 13.21 -5.23
N GLU A 226 -8.25 14.48 -5.53
CA GLU A 226 -8.82 14.86 -6.83
C GLU A 226 -7.83 14.66 -7.99
N ALA A 227 -6.62 15.21 -7.88
CA ALA A 227 -5.62 15.09 -8.93
C ALA A 227 -5.14 13.64 -9.09
N SER A 228 -4.99 12.91 -7.98
CA SER A 228 -4.59 11.51 -7.96
C SER A 228 -5.65 10.59 -8.58
N GLY A 229 -6.92 10.81 -8.29
CA GLY A 229 -8.01 10.05 -8.89
C GLY A 229 -8.13 10.28 -10.40
N LEU A 230 -7.98 11.53 -10.84
CA LEU A 230 -7.95 11.87 -12.26
C LEU A 230 -6.75 11.24 -12.96
N PHE A 231 -5.57 11.39 -12.39
CA PHE A 231 -4.33 10.81 -12.91
C PHE A 231 -4.44 9.29 -13.08
N ALA A 232 -4.95 8.56 -12.09
CA ALA A 232 -5.10 7.11 -12.17
C ALA A 232 -5.95 6.67 -13.37
N ARG A 233 -7.03 7.40 -13.67
CA ARG A 233 -7.92 7.12 -14.82
C ARG A 233 -7.24 7.43 -16.16
N GLU A 234 -6.66 8.63 -16.27
CA GLU A 234 -6.01 9.07 -17.51
C GLU A 234 -4.79 8.21 -17.86
N TYR A 235 -4.01 7.85 -16.85
CA TYR A 235 -2.87 6.99 -17.02
C TYR A 235 -3.26 5.56 -17.47
N LEU A 236 -4.33 4.99 -16.89
CA LEU A 236 -4.83 3.69 -17.36
C LEU A 236 -5.26 3.74 -18.83
N VAL A 237 -5.99 4.80 -19.22
CA VAL A 237 -6.40 4.98 -20.63
C VAL A 237 -5.19 5.06 -21.57
N GLN A 238 -4.14 5.76 -21.16
CA GLN A 238 -2.91 5.84 -21.95
C GLN A 238 -2.17 4.50 -21.96
N TRP A 239 -2.03 3.85 -20.82
CA TRP A 239 -1.40 2.55 -20.68
C TRP A 239 -2.08 1.48 -21.56
N LEU A 240 -3.42 1.48 -21.62
CA LEU A 240 -4.17 0.58 -22.51
C LEU A 240 -3.85 0.77 -23.98
N LYS A 241 -3.57 2.00 -24.42
CA LYS A 241 -3.12 2.30 -25.81
C LYS A 241 -1.70 1.83 -26.05
N ASP A 242 -0.82 1.99 -25.07
CA ASP A 242 0.59 1.66 -25.15
C ASP A 242 0.85 0.15 -25.06
N ASN A 243 -0.12 -0.62 -24.55
CA ASN A 243 -0.08 -2.07 -24.39
C ASN A 243 -1.15 -2.77 -25.27
N PRO A 244 -1.08 -2.65 -26.61
CA PRO A 244 -2.14 -3.16 -27.50
C PRO A 244 -2.27 -4.67 -27.48
N ASP A 245 -1.25 -5.37 -27.05
CA ASP A 245 -1.21 -6.84 -27.00
C ASP A 245 -1.83 -7.46 -25.76
N THR A 246 -2.22 -6.65 -24.76
CA THR A 246 -2.87 -7.13 -23.54
C THR A 246 -4.30 -7.56 -23.82
N ASP A 247 -4.65 -8.78 -23.47
CA ASP A 247 -6.04 -9.28 -23.52
C ASP A 247 -6.71 -9.14 -22.15
N VAL A 248 -5.95 -9.33 -21.07
CA VAL A 248 -6.42 -9.23 -19.68
C VAL A 248 -5.52 -8.30 -18.88
N VAL A 249 -6.09 -7.23 -18.36
CA VAL A 249 -5.41 -6.33 -17.42
C VAL A 249 -5.45 -6.96 -16.03
N ARG A 250 -4.31 -7.29 -15.49
CA ARG A 250 -4.17 -7.90 -14.17
C ARG A 250 -3.80 -6.83 -13.16
N PHE A 251 -4.79 -6.32 -12.44
CA PHE A 251 -4.57 -5.36 -11.36
C PHE A 251 -3.86 -6.02 -10.18
N THR A 252 -2.85 -5.35 -9.63
CA THR A 252 -2.04 -5.86 -8.52
C THR A 252 -1.60 -4.72 -7.62
N PRO A 253 -2.19 -4.58 -6.46
CA PRO A 253 -3.61 -4.64 -6.13
C PRO A 253 -4.36 -3.46 -6.75
N PHE A 254 -5.67 -3.28 -6.51
CA PHE A 254 -6.35 -2.10 -7.04
C PHE A 254 -5.76 -0.83 -6.46
N PHE A 255 -5.76 -0.71 -5.14
CA PHE A 255 -5.16 0.43 -4.48
C PHE A 255 -4.19 -0.05 -3.42
N TYR A 256 -4.69 -0.62 -2.35
CA TYR A 256 -3.90 -1.13 -1.25
C TYR A 256 -4.46 -2.49 -0.84
N HIS A 257 -3.64 -3.52 -0.76
CA HIS A 257 -4.16 -4.77 -0.27
C HIS A 257 -3.56 -5.22 1.06
N PHE A 258 -2.40 -4.73 1.41
CA PHE A 258 -1.88 -4.75 2.77
C PHE A 258 -0.73 -3.77 2.90
N THR A 259 -0.50 -3.30 4.12
CA THR A 259 0.61 -2.41 4.43
C THR A 259 1.51 -3.05 5.47
N LEU A 260 2.80 -3.10 5.16
CA LEU A 260 3.83 -3.55 6.09
C LEU A 260 4.77 -2.39 6.38
N VAL A 261 4.96 -2.05 7.66
CA VAL A 261 5.96 -1.09 8.10
C VAL A 261 6.95 -1.80 9.00
N PHE A 262 8.23 -1.77 8.62
CA PHE A 262 9.29 -2.38 9.41
C PHE A 262 9.99 -1.34 10.28
N GLY A 263 10.43 -1.78 11.45
CA GLY A 263 11.30 -0.99 12.29
C GLY A 263 12.78 -1.13 11.91
N SER A 264 13.61 -0.29 12.51
CA SER A 264 15.07 -0.29 12.33
C SER A 264 15.74 -1.62 12.77
N ASP A 265 15.04 -2.44 13.53
CA ASP A 265 15.44 -3.79 13.93
C ASP A 265 14.99 -4.88 12.93
N ALA A 266 14.55 -4.49 11.73
CA ALA A 266 14.00 -5.34 10.69
C ALA A 266 12.78 -6.18 11.12
N LYS A 267 12.09 -5.77 12.20
CA LYS A 267 10.84 -6.38 12.62
C LYS A 267 9.65 -5.58 12.13
N GLU A 268 8.56 -6.28 11.90
CA GLU A 268 7.29 -5.65 11.56
C GLU A 268 6.82 -4.76 12.71
N LYS A 269 6.61 -3.48 12.41
CA LYS A 269 6.03 -2.49 13.33
C LYS A 269 4.54 -2.36 13.13
N PHE A 270 4.10 -2.60 11.91
CA PHE A 270 2.72 -2.42 11.51
C PHE A 270 2.38 -3.37 10.37
N VAL A 271 1.27 -4.08 10.48
CA VAL A 271 0.72 -4.92 9.42
C VAL A 271 -0.77 -4.66 9.34
N ASP A 272 -1.23 -4.16 8.21
CA ASP A 272 -2.64 -4.06 7.89
C ASP A 272 -3.01 -5.08 6.81
N TRP A 273 -3.63 -6.13 7.23
CA TRP A 273 -4.08 -7.21 6.35
C TRP A 273 -5.31 -6.83 5.51
N PHE A 274 -6.01 -5.79 5.90
CA PHE A 274 -7.16 -5.28 5.15
C PHE A 274 -6.76 -4.23 4.11
N GLY A 275 -5.50 -3.84 4.07
CA GLY A 275 -4.93 -2.93 3.12
C GLY A 275 -5.34 -1.48 3.33
N TYR A 276 -6.61 -1.23 3.46
CA TYR A 276 -7.15 0.12 3.53
C TYR A 276 -7.26 0.69 4.95
N GLY A 277 -7.23 -0.13 5.97
CA GLY A 277 -7.28 0.32 7.35
C GLY A 277 -6.07 1.18 7.73
N ALA A 278 -4.92 0.95 7.08
CA ALA A 278 -3.73 1.77 7.23
C ALA A 278 -3.77 3.05 6.38
N THR A 279 -4.58 3.08 5.33
CA THR A 279 -4.67 4.23 4.42
C THR A 279 -5.71 5.20 4.93
N VAL A 280 -5.30 6.08 5.82
CA VAL A 280 -6.19 7.00 6.52
C VAL A 280 -5.72 8.42 6.23
N SER A 281 -6.23 9.04 5.16
CA SER A 281 -5.96 10.44 4.87
C SER A 281 -6.88 11.36 5.67
N VAL A 282 -6.44 12.59 5.87
CA VAL A 282 -7.29 13.63 6.48
C VAL A 282 -8.60 13.79 5.71
N LYS A 283 -8.53 13.76 4.37
CA LYS A 283 -9.72 13.81 3.51
C LYS A 283 -10.68 12.66 3.80
N ALA A 284 -10.15 11.42 3.91
CA ALA A 284 -10.99 10.27 4.24
C ALA A 284 -11.67 10.41 5.60
N LEU A 285 -10.94 10.92 6.60
CA LEU A 285 -11.49 11.15 7.94
C LEU A 285 -12.58 12.23 7.96
N GLU A 286 -12.40 13.31 7.21
CA GLU A 286 -13.40 14.38 7.10
C GLU A 286 -14.64 13.93 6.33
N GLU A 287 -14.49 13.21 5.24
CA GLU A 287 -15.60 12.62 4.48
C GLU A 287 -16.37 11.59 5.34
N PHE A 288 -15.65 10.73 6.07
CA PHE A 288 -16.28 9.79 7.01
C PHE A 288 -17.09 10.53 8.07
N GLN A 289 -16.52 11.55 8.71
CA GLN A 289 -17.23 12.34 9.70
C GLN A 289 -18.50 12.99 9.13
N ALA A 290 -18.43 13.49 7.91
CA ALA A 290 -19.58 14.10 7.23
C ALA A 290 -20.69 13.07 6.96
N GLU A 291 -20.34 11.85 6.60
CA GLU A 291 -21.31 10.79 6.28
C GLU A 291 -21.88 10.10 7.52
N TYR A 292 -21.02 9.74 8.47
CA TYR A 292 -21.43 8.96 9.65
C TYR A 292 -21.86 9.81 10.85
N GLY A 293 -21.60 11.13 10.82
CA GLY A 293 -22.01 12.07 11.83
C GLY A 293 -21.14 12.07 13.10
N TYR A 294 -20.00 11.37 13.10
CA TYR A 294 -19.01 11.40 14.19
C TYR A 294 -17.59 11.29 13.65
N ALA A 295 -16.61 11.83 14.38
CA ALA A 295 -15.21 11.75 14.03
C ALA A 295 -14.57 10.46 14.55
N LEU A 296 -13.67 9.88 13.76
CA LEU A 296 -12.79 8.82 14.22
C LEU A 296 -11.61 9.41 14.99
N ARG A 297 -11.19 8.70 16.00
CA ARG A 297 -9.95 8.98 16.73
C ARG A 297 -8.81 8.12 16.14
N PRO A 298 -7.56 8.57 16.25
CA PRO A 298 -6.41 7.72 15.91
C PRO A 298 -6.49 6.32 16.54
N GLU A 299 -6.92 6.24 17.78
CA GLU A 299 -7.07 4.99 18.52
C GLU A 299 -8.09 4.02 17.90
N ASP A 300 -9.13 4.52 17.23
CA ASP A 300 -10.11 3.68 16.52
C ASP A 300 -9.47 2.92 15.36
N ILE A 301 -8.38 3.44 14.79
CA ILE A 301 -7.62 2.83 13.69
C ILE A 301 -6.48 1.98 14.24
N VAL A 302 -5.65 2.50 15.15
CA VAL A 302 -4.50 1.75 15.68
C VAL A 302 -4.90 0.73 16.75
N ASP A 303 -6.12 0.81 17.25
CA ASP A 303 -6.75 -0.17 18.15
C ASP A 303 -5.85 -0.62 19.30
N ASN A 304 -5.44 0.30 20.15
CA ASN A 304 -4.55 0.03 21.28
C ASN A 304 -3.20 -0.62 20.86
N GLY A 305 -2.76 -0.37 19.65
CA GLY A 305 -1.50 -0.88 19.12
C GLY A 305 -1.58 -2.28 18.48
N TYR A 306 -2.77 -2.78 18.26
CA TYR A 306 -2.96 -4.08 17.59
C TYR A 306 -3.24 -3.96 16.08
N TYR A 307 -3.38 -2.76 15.57
CA TYR A 307 -3.48 -2.48 14.14
C TYR A 307 -4.36 -3.48 13.39
N ASN A 308 -5.66 -3.44 13.56
CA ASN A 308 -6.53 -4.36 12.84
C ASN A 308 -6.23 -5.85 13.00
N SER A 309 -5.76 -6.30 14.11
CA SER A 309 -5.53 -7.72 14.30
C SER A 309 -6.79 -8.52 13.97
N SER A 310 -6.69 -9.45 13.04
CA SER A 310 -7.77 -10.38 12.69
C SER A 310 -8.22 -11.26 13.85
N PHE A 311 -7.47 -11.27 14.95
CA PHE A 311 -7.78 -12.00 16.18
C PHE A 311 -8.64 -11.22 17.16
N ARG A 312 -8.95 -9.96 16.89
CA ARG A 312 -9.80 -9.13 17.76
C ARG A 312 -11.15 -8.88 17.11
N VAL A 313 -12.16 -8.75 17.97
CA VAL A 313 -13.49 -8.31 17.52
C VAL A 313 -13.42 -6.83 17.18
N PRO A 314 -13.68 -6.44 15.93
CA PRO A 314 -13.63 -5.04 15.54
C PRO A 314 -14.63 -4.19 16.31
N THR A 315 -14.23 -2.98 16.68
CA THR A 315 -15.14 -1.99 17.25
C THR A 315 -16.21 -1.56 16.24
N ARG A 316 -17.27 -0.91 16.70
CA ARG A 316 -18.27 -0.34 15.80
C ARG A 316 -17.62 0.71 14.89
N GLN A 317 -16.84 1.62 15.44
CA GLN A 317 -16.15 2.67 14.71
C GLN A 317 -15.28 2.11 13.58
N TYR A 318 -14.50 1.07 13.90
CA TYR A 318 -13.67 0.42 12.91
C TYR A 318 -14.49 -0.26 11.81
N ARG A 319 -15.60 -0.94 12.16
CA ARG A 319 -16.49 -1.55 11.14
C ARG A 319 -17.14 -0.52 10.24
N ASP A 320 -17.62 0.59 10.83
CA ASP A 320 -18.21 1.70 10.07
C ASP A 320 -17.15 2.29 9.11
N TYR A 321 -15.89 2.44 9.56
CA TYR A 321 -14.80 2.89 8.72
C TYR A 321 -14.47 1.89 7.61
N MET A 322 -14.43 0.59 7.89
CA MET A 322 -14.19 -0.43 6.88
C MET A 322 -15.30 -0.47 5.82
N ASP A 323 -16.56 -0.33 6.21
CA ASP A 323 -17.67 -0.20 5.26
C ASP A 323 -17.50 1.01 4.34
N PHE A 324 -17.17 2.17 4.92
CA PHE A 324 -16.88 3.40 4.18
C PHE A 324 -15.77 3.21 3.15
N ILE A 325 -14.65 2.59 3.54
CA ILE A 325 -13.52 2.34 2.67
C ILE A 325 -13.86 1.31 1.60
N GLN A 326 -14.54 0.21 1.95
CA GLN A 326 -14.90 -0.84 1.00
C GLN A 326 -15.80 -0.32 -0.13
N ARG A 327 -16.78 0.52 0.20
CA ARG A 327 -17.63 1.16 -0.83
C ARG A 327 -16.81 2.05 -1.75
N PHE A 328 -15.96 2.88 -1.19
CA PHE A 328 -15.07 3.74 -1.98
C PHE A 328 -14.18 2.95 -2.92
N VAL A 329 -13.52 1.90 -2.40
CA VAL A 329 -12.63 1.06 -3.21
C VAL A 329 -13.39 0.35 -4.33
N ALA A 330 -14.57 -0.21 -4.02
CA ALA A 330 -15.39 -0.89 -5.02
C ALA A 330 -15.85 0.08 -6.13
N GLU A 331 -16.23 1.30 -5.77
CA GLU A 331 -16.62 2.33 -6.74
C GLU A 331 -15.45 2.71 -7.65
N LYS A 332 -14.28 3.02 -7.08
CA LYS A 332 -13.09 3.39 -7.85
C LYS A 332 -12.55 2.24 -8.69
N ALA A 333 -12.57 1.03 -8.17
CA ALA A 333 -12.21 -0.17 -8.91
C ALA A 333 -13.15 -0.39 -10.10
N ARG A 334 -14.46 -0.24 -9.91
CA ARG A 334 -15.45 -0.33 -11.01
C ARG A 334 -15.17 0.68 -12.11
N GLU A 335 -14.89 1.95 -11.77
CA GLU A 335 -14.52 2.96 -12.76
C GLU A 335 -13.33 2.52 -13.64
N LEU A 336 -12.30 1.93 -13.03
CA LEU A 336 -11.12 1.44 -13.76
C LEU A 336 -11.44 0.19 -14.60
N VAL A 337 -12.22 -0.74 -14.07
CA VAL A 337 -12.66 -1.94 -14.80
C VAL A 337 -13.51 -1.56 -16.02
N GLU A 338 -14.41 -0.59 -15.90
CA GLU A 338 -15.19 -0.07 -17.01
C GLU A 338 -14.31 0.50 -18.14
N LEU A 339 -13.21 1.20 -17.80
CA LEU A 339 -12.25 1.68 -18.80
C LEU A 339 -11.55 0.53 -19.53
N VAL A 340 -11.21 -0.54 -18.82
CA VAL A 340 -10.65 -1.76 -19.42
C VAL A 340 -11.64 -2.41 -20.38
N HIS A 341 -12.92 -2.55 -19.97
CA HIS A 341 -13.98 -3.11 -20.81
C HIS A 341 -14.26 -2.24 -22.04
N GLN A 342 -14.26 -0.91 -21.89
CA GLN A 342 -14.41 0.02 -23.03
C GLN A 342 -13.29 -0.13 -24.06
N ALA A 343 -12.11 -0.55 -23.63
CA ALA A 343 -10.98 -0.89 -24.50
C ALA A 343 -11.09 -2.30 -25.13
N GLY A 344 -12.20 -3.03 -24.87
CA GLY A 344 -12.43 -4.38 -25.39
C GLY A 344 -11.61 -5.47 -24.70
N ARG A 345 -11.15 -5.25 -23.46
CA ARG A 345 -10.29 -6.16 -22.71
C ARG A 345 -10.96 -6.66 -21.46
N LYS A 346 -10.42 -7.71 -20.86
CA LYS A 346 -10.86 -8.24 -19.57
C LYS A 346 -10.07 -7.64 -18.43
N ALA A 347 -10.69 -7.59 -17.26
CA ALA A 347 -10.08 -7.14 -16.01
C ALA A 347 -9.99 -8.28 -15.00
N MET A 348 -8.81 -8.48 -14.45
CA MET A 348 -8.54 -9.48 -13.42
C MET A 348 -7.90 -8.80 -12.21
N MET A 349 -8.16 -9.29 -11.02
CA MET A 349 -7.48 -8.86 -9.82
C MET A 349 -6.60 -9.98 -9.27
N PHE A 350 -5.35 -9.64 -8.92
CA PHE A 350 -4.47 -10.50 -8.15
C PHE A 350 -4.70 -10.28 -6.66
N LEU A 351 -5.14 -11.32 -6.00
CA LEU A 351 -5.23 -11.42 -4.55
C LEU A 351 -3.91 -11.96 -4.00
N GLY A 352 -3.30 -11.25 -3.05
CA GLY A 352 -2.00 -11.61 -2.45
C GLY A 352 -1.97 -12.96 -1.75
N ASP A 353 -0.89 -13.23 -1.03
CA ASP A 353 -0.60 -14.58 -0.56
C ASP A 353 -1.39 -15.00 0.69
N ASN A 354 -1.82 -14.05 1.54
CA ASN A 354 -2.33 -14.38 2.89
C ASN A 354 -3.68 -13.73 3.26
N TRP A 355 -4.38 -13.11 2.33
CA TRP A 355 -5.52 -12.24 2.66
C TRP A 355 -6.83 -12.62 1.99
N ILE A 356 -6.89 -13.77 1.34
CA ILE A 356 -8.14 -14.30 0.78
C ILE A 356 -9.17 -14.47 1.89
N GLY A 357 -10.29 -13.77 1.75
CA GLY A 357 -11.35 -13.71 2.76
C GLY A 357 -11.22 -12.52 3.73
N THR A 358 -10.22 -11.65 3.52
CA THR A 358 -10.03 -10.39 4.27
C THR A 358 -10.00 -9.18 3.35
N GLU A 359 -10.44 -9.34 2.12
CA GLU A 359 -10.46 -8.30 1.10
C GLU A 359 -11.24 -7.08 1.58
N PRO A 360 -10.74 -5.87 1.32
CA PRO A 360 -11.41 -4.64 1.73
C PRO A 360 -12.70 -4.36 0.95
N TYR A 361 -13.08 -5.23 0.03
CA TYR A 361 -14.25 -5.03 -0.83
C TYR A 361 -15.53 -5.68 -0.28
N GLY A 362 -15.41 -6.66 0.58
CA GLY A 362 -16.51 -7.29 1.29
C GLY A 362 -17.76 -7.53 0.44
N ALA A 363 -18.90 -7.05 0.89
CA ALA A 363 -20.18 -7.19 0.21
C ALA A 363 -20.26 -6.44 -1.14
N TYR A 364 -19.41 -5.45 -1.37
CA TYR A 364 -19.40 -4.64 -2.59
C TYR A 364 -18.55 -5.25 -3.72
N PHE A 365 -17.80 -6.29 -3.43
CA PHE A 365 -16.89 -6.91 -4.41
C PHE A 365 -17.58 -7.30 -5.74
N PRO A 366 -18.77 -7.91 -5.77
CA PRO A 366 -19.45 -8.25 -7.01
C PRO A 366 -19.78 -7.04 -7.90
N GLU A 367 -19.88 -5.85 -7.31
CA GLU A 367 -20.23 -4.62 -8.01
C GLU A 367 -19.07 -4.03 -8.81
N ILE A 368 -17.83 -4.50 -8.58
CA ILE A 368 -16.65 -4.04 -9.31
C ILE A 368 -16.72 -4.44 -10.78
N GLY A 369 -17.32 -5.59 -11.09
CA GLY A 369 -17.48 -6.06 -12.46
C GLY A 369 -16.24 -6.74 -13.04
N LEU A 370 -15.35 -7.27 -12.20
CA LEU A 370 -14.18 -8.04 -12.64
C LEU A 370 -14.60 -9.29 -13.43
N ASP A 371 -13.82 -9.63 -14.46
CA ASP A 371 -13.97 -10.90 -15.19
C ASP A 371 -13.39 -12.08 -14.40
N ALA A 372 -12.30 -11.83 -13.68
CA ALA A 372 -11.58 -12.88 -12.98
C ALA A 372 -10.85 -12.39 -11.73
N VAL A 373 -10.47 -13.35 -10.89
CA VAL A 373 -9.50 -13.19 -9.81
C VAL A 373 -8.47 -14.30 -9.84
N VAL A 374 -7.28 -14.02 -9.38
CA VAL A 374 -6.23 -15.01 -9.11
C VAL A 374 -5.76 -14.87 -7.68
N GLY A 375 -5.70 -15.97 -6.94
CA GLY A 375 -5.24 -15.99 -5.56
C GLY A 375 -4.18 -17.05 -5.33
N SER A 376 -3.30 -16.83 -4.36
CA SER A 376 -2.28 -17.81 -3.99
C SER A 376 -2.88 -18.98 -3.22
N VAL A 377 -2.54 -20.18 -3.63
CA VAL A 377 -3.05 -21.43 -3.05
C VAL A 377 -2.06 -21.96 -2.01
N GLY A 378 -2.41 -21.80 -0.73
CA GLY A 378 -1.67 -22.38 0.39
C GLY A 378 -2.22 -23.75 0.86
N GLY A 379 -3.38 -24.17 0.33
CA GLY A 379 -4.01 -25.42 0.71
C GLY A 379 -5.43 -25.56 0.14
N GLY A 380 -6.09 -26.66 0.42
CA GLY A 380 -7.44 -26.95 -0.10
C GLY A 380 -8.52 -25.97 0.38
N ALA A 381 -8.37 -25.40 1.57
CA ALA A 381 -9.29 -24.38 2.08
C ALA A 381 -9.17 -23.08 1.26
N THR A 382 -7.94 -22.66 0.98
CA THR A 382 -7.64 -21.47 0.16
C THR A 382 -8.22 -21.62 -1.26
N LEU A 383 -8.06 -22.80 -1.87
CA LEU A 383 -8.60 -23.07 -3.19
C LEU A 383 -10.13 -22.94 -3.22
N ARG A 384 -10.82 -23.42 -2.18
CA ARG A 384 -12.27 -23.25 -2.06
C ARG A 384 -12.68 -21.79 -1.91
N LEU A 385 -11.96 -21.03 -1.07
CA LEU A 385 -12.23 -19.61 -0.91
C LEU A 385 -12.07 -18.85 -2.24
N ILE A 386 -11.04 -19.17 -3.03
CA ILE A 386 -10.85 -18.58 -4.35
C ILE A 386 -12.02 -18.96 -5.28
N SER A 387 -12.42 -20.23 -5.30
CA SER A 387 -13.50 -20.70 -6.19
C SER A 387 -14.87 -20.13 -5.84
N ASP A 388 -15.07 -19.74 -4.59
CA ASP A 388 -16.33 -19.21 -4.07
C ASP A 388 -16.44 -17.68 -4.16
N ILE A 389 -15.42 -16.98 -4.69
CA ILE A 389 -15.45 -15.53 -4.87
C ILE A 389 -16.60 -15.15 -5.83
N PRO A 390 -17.53 -14.32 -5.38
CA PRO A 390 -18.71 -13.98 -6.18
C PRO A 390 -18.42 -12.90 -7.23
N GLY A 391 -19.27 -12.83 -8.27
CA GLY A 391 -19.26 -11.75 -9.24
C GLY A 391 -18.19 -11.83 -10.32
N VAL A 392 -17.47 -12.96 -10.43
CA VAL A 392 -16.43 -13.17 -11.46
C VAL A 392 -16.80 -14.35 -12.36
N SER A 393 -16.34 -14.31 -13.61
CA SER A 393 -16.61 -15.36 -14.60
C SER A 393 -15.72 -16.58 -14.40
N TYR A 394 -14.52 -16.41 -13.90
CA TYR A 394 -13.59 -17.50 -13.56
C TYR A 394 -12.60 -17.08 -12.47
N THR A 395 -12.01 -18.09 -11.84
CA THR A 395 -11.00 -17.90 -10.80
C THR A 395 -9.75 -18.71 -11.13
N GLU A 396 -8.58 -18.22 -10.76
CA GLU A 396 -7.30 -18.91 -10.92
C GLU A 396 -6.62 -19.12 -9.56
N GLY A 397 -6.04 -20.31 -9.38
CA GLY A 397 -5.15 -20.60 -8.25
C GLY A 397 -3.70 -20.40 -8.65
N ARG A 398 -2.98 -19.52 -7.95
CA ARG A 398 -1.52 -19.36 -8.09
C ARG A 398 -0.83 -20.37 -7.18
N PHE A 399 -0.06 -21.27 -7.78
CA PHE A 399 0.78 -22.21 -7.04
C PHE A 399 2.17 -21.63 -6.86
N LEU A 400 2.58 -21.48 -5.61
CA LEU A 400 3.90 -20.97 -5.27
C LEU A 400 4.89 -22.12 -5.16
N PRO A 401 6.11 -22.03 -5.75
CA PRO A 401 7.06 -23.13 -5.81
C PRO A 401 7.47 -23.70 -4.44
N TYR A 402 7.46 -22.85 -3.41
CA TYR A 402 7.86 -23.26 -2.06
C TYR A 402 6.78 -24.03 -1.29
N PHE A 403 5.58 -24.16 -1.82
CA PHE A 403 4.54 -25.04 -1.26
C PHE A 403 4.56 -26.46 -1.84
N PHE A 404 5.36 -26.68 -2.87
CA PHE A 404 5.49 -27.96 -3.55
C PHE A 404 6.97 -28.33 -3.62
N PRO A 405 7.41 -29.35 -2.84
CA PRO A 405 8.79 -29.82 -2.86
C PRO A 405 9.22 -30.40 -4.21
#